data_14bd4215f4454c77a7e8f3ae42997201
#
_entry.id   14bd4215f4454c77a7e8f3ae42997201
#
_cell.length_a   1.000
_cell.length_b   1.000
_cell.length_c   1.000
_cell.angle_alpha   90.00
_cell.angle_beta   90.00
_cell.angle_gamma   90.00
#
_symmetry.space_group_name_H-M   'P 1'
#
loop_
_entity.id
_entity.type
_entity.pdbx_description
1 polymer ?
#
loop_
_entity_poly.entity_id
_entity_poly.type
_entity_poly.pdbx_seq_one_letter_code
_entity_poly.pdbx_strand_id
1 'polypeptide(L)'
;LTPVYPTTAGLPQPYLRRAVVGALSRVDLSDTLPSGCEPPVTQVYSQNGLQRLFSLREALTFLHHPTPDVALSTLEDHSHPAWQRLKAEELLAQQLSQQQSRRARDMLRAPVLRAQKAADGALPLHEQLLAVLPFSLTSAQRRVGEEIAADLARAVPMHRLLQGDVGSGKTVVSALAACLAMDAGWQCALMAPTEILAEQHFAKMIGWLEPLLAARGRRVAWLVGGQKKKERTAMLALVASGEAALVVGTHAVIQEQVQFKNLALAIIDEQHRFGVAQRLALRQKLAAGVAAGPPQGDAAPSGGSDPRSGGAWGPVVAMEPHMLMMSATPIPRTLAMSYYADLDVSVIDELPPGRTPIVTKLIADSRKDEVIARIGAQVAAGRQVYWVCPLIEESEAIDLSNATATHADLSEALPGVMVGLLHSRMPTAEKKAVMALFTSGQMGVLVSTTVIEVGVDVPNASLMVIEHAERFGLSQLHQLRGRVGRGAAASACVLLYATNDSGRVGETAKERLRAMAETNDGFEIARRDLEIRGPGEFLGARQSGDALLRFADLATDTHLLEWARELAPQMLDRHPELAARHVARWLGGKSDYLKA
;
A
#
# COMPACT_ATOMS: atom_id res chain seq x y z
N LEU A 1 -24.90 -34.63 13.66
CA LEU A 1 -24.29 -33.33 13.86
C LEU A 1 -25.33 -32.23 13.79
N THR A 2 -25.28 -31.25 14.71
CA THR A 2 -26.28 -30.18 14.79
C THR A 2 -25.58 -28.85 14.73
N PRO A 3 -25.86 -27.99 13.73
CA PRO A 3 -25.17 -26.68 13.61
C PRO A 3 -25.54 -25.76 14.76
N VAL A 4 -24.54 -25.01 15.24
CA VAL A 4 -24.68 -23.97 16.25
C VAL A 4 -24.35 -22.63 15.60
N TYR A 5 -25.27 -21.68 15.67
CA TYR A 5 -25.13 -20.34 15.08
C TYR A 5 -24.76 -19.31 16.15
N PRO A 6 -23.93 -18.32 15.81
CA PRO A 6 -23.75 -17.16 16.68
C PRO A 6 -25.10 -16.52 16.96
N THR A 7 -25.37 -16.20 18.23
CA THR A 7 -26.66 -15.61 18.65
C THR A 7 -26.45 -14.50 19.64
N THR A 8 -27.41 -13.58 19.71
CA THR A 8 -27.55 -12.57 20.74
C THR A 8 -28.62 -12.99 21.75
N ALA A 9 -28.65 -12.34 22.91
CA ALA A 9 -29.66 -12.59 23.92
C ALA A 9 -31.08 -12.49 23.33
N GLY A 10 -31.90 -13.53 23.53
CA GLY A 10 -33.29 -13.58 23.06
C GLY A 10 -33.52 -14.34 21.73
N LEU A 11 -32.48 -14.81 21.04
CA LEU A 11 -32.63 -15.61 19.81
C LEU A 11 -32.23 -17.09 20.05
N PRO A 12 -33.22 -18.02 20.22
CA PRO A 12 -32.92 -19.42 20.46
C PRO A 12 -32.42 -20.13 19.20
N GLN A 13 -31.50 -21.10 19.35
CA GLN A 13 -30.93 -21.91 18.27
C GLN A 13 -31.99 -22.60 17.37
N PRO A 14 -33.09 -23.18 17.89
CA PRO A 14 -34.11 -23.77 17.05
C PRO A 14 -34.81 -22.79 16.08
N TYR A 15 -34.91 -21.52 16.48
CA TYR A 15 -35.44 -20.47 15.60
C TYR A 15 -34.50 -20.20 14.44
N LEU A 16 -33.20 -20.01 14.72
CA LEU A 16 -32.17 -19.75 13.70
C LEU A 16 -32.10 -20.93 12.71
N ARG A 17 -32.11 -22.16 13.19
CA ARG A 17 -32.11 -23.35 12.33
C ARG A 17 -33.30 -23.37 11.37
N ARG A 18 -34.52 -23.12 11.87
CA ARG A 18 -35.72 -23.03 11.03
C ARG A 18 -35.65 -21.90 10.01
N ALA A 19 -35.14 -20.75 10.43
CA ALA A 19 -34.98 -19.61 9.54
C ALA A 19 -33.98 -19.90 8.40
N VAL A 20 -32.85 -20.54 8.71
CA VAL A 20 -31.86 -20.95 7.70
C VAL A 20 -32.44 -21.97 6.71
N VAL A 21 -33.12 -23.01 7.19
CA VAL A 21 -33.78 -24.00 6.33
C VAL A 21 -34.80 -23.33 5.42
N GLY A 22 -35.64 -22.45 6.00
CA GLY A 22 -36.63 -21.69 5.23
C GLY A 22 -36.01 -20.75 4.20
N ALA A 23 -34.85 -20.17 4.50
CA ALA A 23 -34.10 -19.34 3.56
C ALA A 23 -33.52 -20.18 2.41
N LEU A 24 -32.85 -21.29 2.72
CA LEU A 24 -32.26 -22.19 1.71
C LEU A 24 -33.28 -22.72 0.70
N SER A 25 -34.53 -22.92 1.12
CA SER A 25 -35.61 -23.37 0.21
C SER A 25 -36.12 -22.28 -0.73
N ARG A 26 -35.98 -21.01 -0.38
CA ARG A 26 -36.56 -19.86 -1.12
C ARG A 26 -35.56 -19.09 -1.98
N VAL A 27 -34.29 -19.11 -1.58
CA VAL A 27 -33.24 -18.35 -2.28
C VAL A 27 -32.88 -19.03 -3.61
N ASP A 28 -32.67 -18.23 -4.65
CA ASP A 28 -32.11 -18.72 -5.91
C ASP A 28 -30.62 -19.08 -5.72
N LEU A 29 -30.38 -20.39 -5.65
CA LEU A 29 -29.04 -21.00 -5.56
C LEU A 29 -28.70 -21.77 -6.84
N SER A 30 -29.33 -21.41 -7.98
CA SER A 30 -28.96 -21.96 -9.28
C SER A 30 -27.47 -21.73 -9.57
N ASP A 31 -26.82 -22.72 -10.15
CA ASP A 31 -25.39 -22.60 -10.47
C ASP A 31 -25.12 -21.44 -11.41
N THR A 32 -24.06 -20.73 -11.13
CA THR A 32 -23.53 -19.62 -11.94
C THR A 32 -22.24 -20.02 -12.63
N LEU A 33 -21.72 -21.23 -12.38
CA LEU A 33 -20.58 -21.79 -13.10
C LEU A 33 -21.03 -22.37 -14.44
N PRO A 34 -20.27 -22.16 -15.52
CA PRO A 34 -20.52 -22.86 -16.79
C PRO A 34 -20.30 -24.36 -16.63
N SER A 35 -21.08 -25.18 -17.35
CA SER A 35 -20.92 -26.62 -17.34
C SER A 35 -19.53 -27.03 -17.82
N GLY A 36 -18.86 -27.94 -17.12
CA GLY A 36 -17.50 -28.39 -17.43
C GLY A 36 -16.38 -27.48 -16.90
N CYS A 37 -16.74 -26.46 -16.12
CA CYS A 37 -15.79 -25.52 -15.50
C CYS A 37 -15.78 -25.64 -13.98
N GLU A 38 -16.01 -26.82 -13.46
CA GLU A 38 -16.05 -27.08 -12.02
C GLU A 38 -14.65 -26.88 -11.38
N PRO A 39 -14.59 -26.40 -10.12
CA PRO A 39 -13.33 -26.21 -9.43
C PRO A 39 -12.61 -27.53 -9.17
N PRO A 40 -11.28 -27.58 -9.20
CA PRO A 40 -10.52 -28.77 -8.86
C PRO A 40 -10.79 -29.14 -7.40
N VAL A 41 -11.36 -30.31 -7.18
CA VAL A 41 -11.58 -30.83 -5.82
C VAL A 41 -10.36 -31.62 -5.42
N THR A 42 -9.72 -31.26 -4.32
CA THR A 42 -8.68 -32.08 -3.70
C THR A 42 -9.31 -33.42 -3.30
N GLN A 43 -8.70 -34.50 -3.74
CA GLN A 43 -9.18 -35.88 -3.73
C GLN A 43 -9.82 -36.30 -2.41
N VAL A 44 -11.14 -36.45 -2.39
CA VAL A 44 -11.83 -37.32 -1.44
C VAL A 44 -12.41 -38.46 -2.26
N TYR A 45 -11.75 -39.62 -2.17
CA TYR A 45 -12.28 -40.84 -2.73
C TYR A 45 -13.53 -41.23 -1.95
N SER A 46 -14.72 -41.15 -2.56
CA SER A 46 -15.85 -41.85 -2.04
C SER A 46 -15.58 -43.35 -2.24
N GLN A 47 -16.13 -44.21 -1.37
CA GLN A 47 -15.99 -45.66 -1.46
C GLN A 47 -16.44 -46.26 -2.82
N ASN A 48 -17.07 -45.48 -3.67
CA ASN A 48 -17.56 -45.87 -5.00
C ASN A 48 -16.79 -45.23 -6.18
N GLY A 49 -15.64 -44.58 -5.97
CA GLY A 49 -14.75 -44.12 -7.03
C GLY A 49 -15.27 -42.93 -7.87
N LEU A 50 -16.45 -42.41 -7.62
CA LEU A 50 -17.03 -41.26 -8.31
C LEU A 50 -16.70 -39.96 -7.57
N GLN A 51 -15.91 -39.08 -8.18
CA GLN A 51 -15.77 -37.71 -7.72
C GLN A 51 -17.11 -36.98 -7.90
N ARG A 52 -17.80 -36.71 -6.80
CA ARG A 52 -19.01 -35.91 -6.85
C ARG A 52 -18.71 -34.48 -6.46
N LEU A 53 -18.96 -33.57 -7.38
CA LEU A 53 -18.90 -32.13 -7.14
C LEU A 53 -20.22 -31.66 -6.52
N PHE A 54 -20.11 -30.83 -5.47
CA PHE A 54 -21.28 -30.20 -4.88
C PHE A 54 -21.75 -29.03 -5.73
N SER A 55 -23.03 -28.96 -6.07
CA SER A 55 -23.64 -27.70 -6.47
C SER A 55 -23.63 -26.71 -5.30
N LEU A 56 -23.80 -25.42 -5.55
CA LEU A 56 -23.86 -24.42 -4.47
C LEU A 56 -24.98 -24.75 -3.47
N ARG A 57 -26.13 -25.17 -3.95
CA ARG A 57 -27.25 -25.57 -3.11
C ARG A 57 -26.93 -26.78 -2.25
N GLU A 58 -26.32 -27.81 -2.83
CA GLU A 58 -25.94 -29.01 -2.08
C GLU A 58 -24.86 -28.67 -1.03
N ALA A 59 -23.87 -27.86 -1.39
CA ALA A 59 -22.82 -27.43 -0.47
C ALA A 59 -23.39 -26.70 0.76
N LEU A 60 -24.23 -25.69 0.53
CA LEU A 60 -24.86 -24.95 1.62
C LEU A 60 -25.80 -25.83 2.46
N THR A 61 -26.62 -26.68 1.80
CA THR A 61 -27.51 -27.60 2.52
C THR A 61 -26.70 -28.54 3.40
N PHE A 62 -25.62 -29.13 2.87
CA PHE A 62 -24.75 -30.03 3.62
C PHE A 62 -24.09 -29.34 4.81
N LEU A 63 -23.53 -28.17 4.63
CA LEU A 63 -22.86 -27.43 5.72
C LEU A 63 -23.82 -27.04 6.86
N HIS A 64 -25.09 -26.82 6.54
CA HIS A 64 -26.12 -26.55 7.53
C HIS A 64 -26.79 -27.84 8.10
N HIS A 65 -26.64 -28.99 7.42
CA HIS A 65 -27.16 -30.28 7.83
C HIS A 65 -26.18 -31.41 7.45
N PRO A 66 -25.00 -31.44 8.09
CA PRO A 66 -23.98 -32.45 7.77
C PRO A 66 -24.47 -33.83 8.17
N THR A 67 -24.14 -34.84 7.34
CA THR A 67 -24.44 -36.23 7.60
C THR A 67 -23.63 -36.78 8.78
N PRO A 68 -24.13 -37.80 9.54
CA PRO A 68 -23.46 -38.32 10.70
C PRO A 68 -22.09 -38.97 10.43
N ASP A 69 -21.88 -39.44 9.21
CA ASP A 69 -20.70 -40.14 8.72
C ASP A 69 -19.55 -39.21 8.27
N VAL A 70 -19.78 -37.89 8.25
CA VAL A 70 -18.72 -36.95 7.87
C VAL A 70 -17.60 -36.87 8.93
N ALA A 71 -16.37 -36.86 8.50
CA ALA A 71 -15.22 -36.62 9.38
C ALA A 71 -15.26 -35.20 9.90
N LEU A 72 -15.34 -35.00 11.22
CA LEU A 72 -15.43 -33.68 11.85
C LEU A 72 -14.22 -32.80 11.50
N SER A 73 -13.04 -33.39 11.41
CA SER A 73 -11.79 -32.68 11.03
C SER A 73 -11.94 -31.95 9.71
N THR A 74 -12.61 -32.55 8.70
CA THR A 74 -12.78 -31.92 7.38
C THR A 74 -13.75 -30.72 7.39
N LEU A 75 -14.62 -30.64 8.39
CA LEU A 75 -15.48 -29.48 8.60
C LEU A 75 -14.73 -28.37 9.38
N GLU A 76 -13.89 -28.76 10.34
CA GLU A 76 -13.11 -27.84 11.18
C GLU A 76 -11.95 -27.19 10.40
N ASP A 77 -11.24 -27.96 9.58
CA ASP A 77 -10.13 -27.47 8.75
C ASP A 77 -10.60 -26.91 7.38
N HIS A 78 -11.90 -26.92 7.12
CA HIS A 78 -12.52 -26.47 5.88
C HIS A 78 -12.02 -27.19 4.61
N SER A 79 -11.55 -28.43 4.72
CA SER A 79 -11.11 -29.27 3.60
C SER A 79 -12.24 -30.03 2.92
N HIS A 80 -13.44 -30.12 3.53
CA HIS A 80 -14.59 -30.80 2.95
C HIS A 80 -14.99 -30.20 1.60
N PRO A 81 -15.38 -30.99 0.57
CA PRO A 81 -15.76 -30.49 -0.76
C PRO A 81 -16.83 -29.40 -0.76
N ALA A 82 -17.76 -29.41 0.20
CA ALA A 82 -18.74 -28.34 0.35
C ALA A 82 -18.09 -26.99 0.73
N TRP A 83 -17.09 -26.99 1.59
CA TRP A 83 -16.28 -25.80 1.89
C TRP A 83 -15.45 -25.37 0.68
N GLN A 84 -14.82 -26.31 -0.02
CA GLN A 84 -14.03 -26.03 -1.22
C GLN A 84 -14.87 -25.36 -2.31
N ARG A 85 -16.17 -25.77 -2.42
CA ARG A 85 -17.09 -25.12 -3.34
C ARG A 85 -17.34 -23.65 -2.98
N LEU A 86 -17.56 -23.31 -1.71
CA LEU A 86 -17.76 -21.91 -1.28
C LEU A 86 -16.52 -21.07 -1.50
N LYS A 87 -15.35 -21.60 -1.13
CA LYS A 87 -14.05 -20.95 -1.34
C LYS A 87 -13.79 -20.65 -2.82
N ALA A 88 -14.03 -21.62 -3.69
CA ALA A 88 -13.85 -21.47 -5.13
C ALA A 88 -14.75 -20.39 -5.73
N GLU A 89 -16.04 -20.39 -5.37
CA GLU A 89 -16.98 -19.39 -5.87
C GLU A 89 -16.65 -17.98 -5.37
N GLU A 90 -16.23 -17.84 -4.12
CA GLU A 90 -15.80 -16.56 -3.56
C GLU A 90 -14.57 -16.01 -4.30
N LEU A 91 -13.56 -16.86 -4.54
CA LEU A 91 -12.37 -16.47 -5.29
C LEU A 91 -12.68 -16.13 -6.75
N LEU A 92 -13.57 -16.88 -7.38
CA LEU A 92 -14.01 -16.58 -8.74
C LEU A 92 -14.76 -15.23 -8.82
N ALA A 93 -15.65 -14.95 -7.88
CA ALA A 93 -16.36 -13.68 -7.84
C ALA A 93 -15.39 -12.50 -7.71
N GLN A 94 -14.36 -12.64 -6.87
CA GLN A 94 -13.30 -11.66 -6.74
C GLN A 94 -12.53 -11.48 -8.05
N GLN A 95 -12.09 -12.57 -8.70
CA GLN A 95 -11.36 -12.50 -9.97
C GLN A 95 -12.21 -11.89 -11.09
N LEU A 96 -13.49 -12.24 -11.17
CA LEU A 96 -14.43 -11.65 -12.14
C LEU A 96 -14.56 -10.14 -11.95
N SER A 97 -14.78 -9.69 -10.71
CA SER A 97 -14.89 -8.26 -10.40
C SER A 97 -13.62 -7.48 -10.77
N GLN A 98 -12.46 -8.06 -10.49
CA GLN A 98 -11.16 -7.46 -10.82
C GLN A 98 -10.95 -7.36 -12.34
N GLN A 99 -11.24 -8.43 -13.08
CA GLN A 99 -11.15 -8.44 -14.53
C GLN A 99 -12.15 -7.47 -15.18
N GLN A 100 -13.36 -7.33 -14.64
CA GLN A 100 -14.32 -6.33 -15.09
C GLN A 100 -13.79 -4.90 -14.88
N SER A 101 -13.19 -4.62 -13.72
CA SER A 101 -12.58 -3.31 -13.44
C SER A 101 -11.42 -3.02 -14.38
N ARG A 102 -10.58 -4.04 -14.68
CA ARG A 102 -9.48 -3.91 -15.64
C ARG A 102 -10.00 -3.61 -17.05
N ARG A 103 -11.01 -4.36 -17.52
CA ARG A 103 -11.64 -4.11 -18.85
C ARG A 103 -12.28 -2.73 -18.93
N ALA A 104 -12.95 -2.30 -17.86
CA ALA A 104 -13.53 -0.95 -17.79
C ALA A 104 -12.43 0.13 -17.91
N ARG A 105 -11.28 -0.06 -17.25
CA ARG A 105 -10.14 0.83 -17.35
C ARG A 105 -9.52 0.84 -18.75
N ASP A 106 -9.43 -0.31 -19.42
CA ASP A 106 -8.88 -0.41 -20.77
C ASP A 106 -9.72 0.34 -21.81
N MET A 107 -10.98 0.65 -21.49
CA MET A 107 -11.85 1.52 -22.30
C MET A 107 -11.61 3.03 -22.07
N LEU A 108 -10.91 3.40 -21.01
CA LEU A 108 -10.56 4.79 -20.71
C LEU A 108 -9.39 5.25 -21.58
N ARG A 109 -9.23 6.56 -21.69
CA ARG A 109 -8.10 7.18 -22.38
C ARG A 109 -7.21 7.93 -21.42
N ALA A 110 -5.91 7.90 -21.68
CA ALA A 110 -4.90 8.62 -20.92
C ALA A 110 -3.92 9.35 -21.85
N PRO A 111 -3.27 10.42 -21.39
CA PRO A 111 -2.19 11.06 -22.12
C PRO A 111 -1.04 10.11 -22.38
N VAL A 112 -0.52 10.08 -23.60
CA VAL A 112 0.68 9.31 -23.93
C VAL A 112 1.90 10.11 -23.48
N LEU A 113 2.62 9.57 -22.48
CA LEU A 113 3.78 10.22 -21.87
C LEU A 113 5.05 9.53 -22.36
N ARG A 114 5.73 10.16 -23.28
CA ARG A 114 7.02 9.68 -23.82
C ARG A 114 8.08 10.74 -23.63
N ALA A 115 9.31 10.29 -23.40
CA ALA A 115 10.45 11.16 -23.41
C ALA A 115 10.56 11.89 -24.76
N GLN A 116 10.66 13.20 -24.73
CA GLN A 116 10.86 14.03 -25.92
C GLN A 116 12.12 14.85 -25.76
N LYS A 117 12.91 14.96 -26.83
CA LYS A 117 13.99 15.94 -26.86
C LYS A 117 13.35 17.33 -26.93
N ALA A 118 13.92 18.26 -26.19
CA ALA A 118 13.47 19.64 -26.25
C ALA A 118 13.70 20.22 -27.67
N ALA A 119 12.95 21.24 -28.04
CA ALA A 119 13.04 21.87 -29.36
C ALA A 119 14.45 22.45 -29.66
N ASP A 120 15.19 22.80 -28.62
CA ASP A 120 16.58 23.25 -28.68
C ASP A 120 17.62 22.11 -28.76
N GLY A 121 17.17 20.86 -28.85
CA GLY A 121 18.01 19.65 -28.88
C GLY A 121 18.52 19.19 -27.52
N ALA A 122 18.09 19.81 -26.42
CA ALA A 122 18.48 19.37 -25.08
C ALA A 122 17.98 17.95 -24.80
N LEU A 123 18.74 17.21 -23.97
CA LEU A 123 18.38 15.85 -23.56
C LEU A 123 17.04 15.84 -22.80
N PRO A 124 16.29 14.73 -22.86
CA PRO A 124 15.10 14.54 -22.03
C PRO A 124 15.38 14.71 -20.55
N LEU A 125 14.40 15.21 -19.77
CA LEU A 125 14.57 15.48 -18.33
C LEU A 125 15.03 14.25 -17.54
N HIS A 126 14.55 13.07 -17.88
CA HIS A 126 14.96 11.86 -17.18
C HIS A 126 16.44 11.53 -17.41
N GLU A 127 17.00 11.77 -18.60
CA GLU A 127 18.44 11.61 -18.88
C GLU A 127 19.27 12.68 -18.17
N GLN A 128 18.78 13.94 -18.15
CA GLN A 128 19.40 15.02 -17.37
C GLN A 128 19.39 14.70 -15.87
N LEU A 129 18.29 14.17 -15.35
CA LEU A 129 18.20 13.74 -13.96
C LEU A 129 19.22 12.65 -13.65
N LEU A 130 19.33 11.61 -14.50
CA LEU A 130 20.31 10.54 -14.32
C LEU A 130 21.76 11.06 -14.30
N ALA A 131 22.05 12.11 -15.07
CA ALA A 131 23.38 12.70 -15.13
C ALA A 131 23.75 13.50 -13.87
N VAL A 132 22.77 14.05 -13.14
CA VAL A 132 23.01 14.86 -11.93
C VAL A 132 22.90 14.06 -10.62
N LEU A 133 22.38 12.84 -10.68
CA LEU A 133 22.28 11.98 -9.49
C LEU A 133 23.68 11.57 -8.99
N PRO A 134 23.92 11.62 -7.66
CA PRO A 134 25.24 11.24 -7.10
C PRO A 134 25.46 9.72 -7.03
N PHE A 135 24.60 8.93 -7.64
CA PHE A 135 24.65 7.45 -7.65
C PHE A 135 24.07 6.90 -8.96
N SER A 136 24.44 5.66 -9.28
CA SER A 136 23.85 4.93 -10.41
C SER A 136 22.64 4.12 -9.95
N LEU A 137 21.66 3.93 -10.84
CA LEU A 137 20.52 3.07 -10.57
C LEU A 137 20.95 1.62 -10.45
N THR A 138 20.28 0.86 -9.57
CA THR A 138 20.40 -0.60 -9.53
C THR A 138 19.72 -1.24 -10.76
N SER A 139 19.98 -2.51 -11.00
CA SER A 139 19.33 -3.26 -12.08
C SER A 139 17.82 -3.34 -11.88
N ALA A 140 17.37 -3.55 -10.64
CA ALA A 140 15.95 -3.55 -10.29
C ALA A 140 15.28 -2.19 -10.52
N GLN A 141 15.93 -1.09 -10.15
CA GLN A 141 15.40 0.26 -10.38
C GLN A 141 15.28 0.58 -11.87
N ARG A 142 16.24 0.17 -12.71
CA ARG A 142 16.18 0.32 -14.17
C ARG A 142 15.03 -0.47 -14.76
N ARG A 143 14.95 -1.77 -14.46
CA ARG A 143 13.87 -2.65 -14.92
C ARG A 143 12.49 -2.06 -14.58
N VAL A 144 12.29 -1.65 -13.35
CA VAL A 144 11.02 -1.06 -12.91
C VAL A 144 10.75 0.29 -13.59
N GLY A 145 11.79 1.10 -13.79
CA GLY A 145 11.68 2.36 -14.55
C GLY A 145 11.23 2.11 -16.00
N GLU A 146 11.73 1.08 -16.65
CA GLU A 146 11.34 0.66 -18.01
C GLU A 146 9.90 0.15 -18.05
N GLU A 147 9.47 -0.66 -17.06
CA GLU A 147 8.07 -1.11 -16.94
C GLU A 147 7.10 0.08 -16.82
N ILE A 148 7.42 1.05 -15.97
CA ILE A 148 6.62 2.27 -15.78
C ILE A 148 6.60 3.11 -17.07
N ALA A 149 7.74 3.29 -17.71
CA ALA A 149 7.85 4.06 -18.95
C ALA A 149 7.04 3.41 -20.10
N ALA A 150 7.05 2.08 -20.20
CA ALA A 150 6.24 1.34 -21.17
C ALA A 150 4.74 1.56 -20.95
N ASP A 151 4.28 1.56 -19.71
CA ASP A 151 2.87 1.83 -19.39
C ASP A 151 2.48 3.28 -19.65
N LEU A 152 3.32 4.23 -19.25
CA LEU A 152 3.09 5.67 -19.49
C LEU A 152 3.03 6.02 -20.98
N ALA A 153 3.68 5.21 -21.83
CA ALA A 153 3.65 5.38 -23.28
C ALA A 153 2.37 4.84 -23.95
N ARG A 154 1.46 4.24 -23.19
CA ARG A 154 0.16 3.74 -23.68
C ARG A 154 -0.94 4.82 -23.57
N ALA A 155 -1.93 4.73 -24.45
CA ALA A 155 -3.10 5.63 -24.40
C ALA A 155 -4.19 5.15 -23.40
N VAL A 156 -3.83 4.28 -22.47
CA VAL A 156 -4.70 3.70 -21.41
C VAL A 156 -4.13 4.08 -20.05
N PRO A 157 -4.95 4.47 -19.06
CA PRO A 157 -4.44 4.84 -17.74
C PRO A 157 -3.61 3.73 -17.10
N MET A 158 -2.38 4.04 -16.72
CA MET A 158 -1.57 3.15 -15.88
C MET A 158 -2.11 3.19 -14.45
N HIS A 159 -2.37 2.04 -13.88
CA HIS A 159 -2.58 1.87 -12.44
C HIS A 159 -1.53 0.88 -11.94
N ARG A 160 -0.45 1.39 -11.35
CA ARG A 160 0.70 0.55 -10.97
C ARG A 160 1.08 0.77 -9.51
N LEU A 161 1.34 -0.34 -8.82
CA LEU A 161 1.89 -0.36 -7.47
C LEU A 161 3.39 -0.64 -7.52
N LEU A 162 4.19 0.34 -7.10
CA LEU A 162 5.63 0.23 -6.92
C LEU A 162 5.93 -0.22 -5.50
N GLN A 163 6.37 -1.45 -5.36
CA GLN A 163 6.79 -2.01 -4.08
C GLN A 163 8.31 -2.07 -3.96
N GLY A 164 8.78 -1.96 -2.76
CA GLY A 164 10.19 -2.13 -2.44
C GLY A 164 10.44 -1.79 -0.98
N ASP A 165 11.45 -2.37 -0.42
CA ASP A 165 11.81 -2.18 0.98
C ASP A 165 12.11 -0.71 1.30
N VAL A 166 12.16 -0.37 2.60
CA VAL A 166 12.55 0.96 3.06
C VAL A 166 13.96 1.28 2.53
N GLY A 167 14.08 2.40 1.80
CA GLY A 167 15.36 2.81 1.20
C GLY A 167 15.76 2.08 -0.08
N SER A 168 14.88 1.31 -0.73
CA SER A 168 15.13 0.68 -2.04
C SER A 168 15.20 1.68 -3.21
N GLY A 169 14.91 2.97 -2.98
CA GLY A 169 14.99 4.02 -3.99
C GLY A 169 13.69 4.26 -4.78
N LYS A 170 12.53 3.92 -4.23
CA LYS A 170 11.23 4.24 -4.85
C LYS A 170 11.11 5.71 -5.28
N THR A 171 11.66 6.63 -4.49
CA THR A 171 11.61 8.08 -4.78
C THR A 171 12.33 8.44 -6.08
N VAL A 172 13.47 7.85 -6.39
CA VAL A 172 14.18 8.15 -7.65
C VAL A 172 13.43 7.59 -8.86
N VAL A 173 12.84 6.40 -8.74
CA VAL A 173 12.00 5.81 -9.79
C VAL A 173 10.78 6.68 -10.05
N SER A 174 10.13 7.19 -8.99
CA SER A 174 9.00 8.10 -9.13
C SER A 174 9.39 9.45 -9.74
N ALA A 175 10.58 9.97 -9.44
CA ALA A 175 11.12 11.18 -10.07
C ALA A 175 11.35 11.00 -11.57
N LEU A 176 11.89 9.83 -11.99
CA LEU A 176 12.05 9.50 -13.40
C LEU A 176 10.70 9.41 -14.14
N ALA A 177 9.69 8.80 -13.51
CA ALA A 177 8.34 8.78 -14.05
C ALA A 177 7.74 10.20 -14.18
N ALA A 178 7.96 11.07 -13.19
CA ALA A 178 7.55 12.46 -13.25
C ALA A 178 8.25 13.22 -14.39
N CYS A 179 9.54 12.95 -14.64
CA CYS A 179 10.26 13.54 -15.77
C CYS A 179 9.60 13.21 -17.12
N LEU A 180 9.14 11.98 -17.32
CA LEU A 180 8.43 11.58 -18.55
C LEU A 180 7.14 12.39 -18.76
N ALA A 181 6.36 12.60 -17.69
CA ALA A 181 5.16 13.43 -17.75
C ALA A 181 5.49 14.90 -18.07
N MET A 182 6.52 15.44 -17.44
CA MET A 182 6.95 16.82 -17.63
C MET A 182 7.56 17.07 -19.02
N ASP A 183 8.33 16.11 -19.56
CA ASP A 183 8.85 16.14 -20.92
C ASP A 183 7.74 16.15 -21.97
N ALA A 184 6.67 15.41 -21.72
CA ALA A 184 5.47 15.40 -22.59
C ALA A 184 4.59 16.67 -22.42
N GLY A 185 5.02 17.66 -21.64
CA GLY A 185 4.31 18.93 -21.45
C GLY A 185 3.21 18.91 -20.40
N TRP A 186 3.06 17.80 -19.64
CA TRP A 186 2.02 17.61 -18.65
C TRP A 186 2.50 17.91 -17.23
N GLN A 187 1.53 18.03 -16.31
CA GLN A 187 1.80 18.19 -14.89
C GLN A 187 1.78 16.85 -14.18
N CYS A 188 2.59 16.76 -13.13
CA CYS A 188 2.66 15.62 -12.21
C CYS A 188 2.31 16.06 -10.78
N ALA A 189 1.58 15.22 -10.03
CA ALA A 189 1.31 15.39 -8.62
C ALA A 189 1.99 14.27 -7.81
N LEU A 190 2.70 14.61 -6.72
CA LEU A 190 3.25 13.66 -5.77
C LEU A 190 2.63 13.91 -4.40
N MET A 191 1.99 12.90 -3.85
CA MET A 191 1.28 12.99 -2.59
C MET A 191 1.88 12.06 -1.54
N ALA A 192 2.02 12.58 -0.33
CA ALA A 192 2.43 11.84 0.84
C ALA A 192 1.40 11.97 1.97
N PRO A 193 1.28 10.98 2.87
CA PRO A 193 0.24 10.98 3.91
C PRO A 193 0.43 12.04 4.99
N THR A 194 1.66 12.50 5.21
CA THR A 194 1.98 13.48 6.25
C THR A 194 2.83 14.63 5.72
N GLU A 195 2.76 15.80 6.38
CA GLU A 195 3.53 16.98 5.97
C GLU A 195 5.04 16.74 6.03
N ILE A 196 5.52 16.01 7.03
CA ILE A 196 6.97 15.73 7.19
C ILE A 196 7.49 14.87 6.03
N LEU A 197 6.74 13.83 5.63
CA LEU A 197 7.11 13.00 4.50
C LEU A 197 7.02 13.76 3.18
N ALA A 198 5.96 14.57 3.01
CA ALA A 198 5.83 15.44 1.85
C ALA A 198 6.98 16.46 1.76
N GLU A 199 7.42 17.04 2.89
CA GLU A 199 8.55 17.97 2.95
C GLU A 199 9.88 17.31 2.53
N GLN A 200 10.09 16.04 2.91
CA GLN A 200 11.27 15.29 2.46
C GLN A 200 11.25 15.01 0.95
N HIS A 201 10.09 14.60 0.42
CA HIS A 201 9.94 14.45 -1.02
C HIS A 201 10.17 15.78 -1.73
N PHE A 202 9.60 16.85 -1.22
CA PHE A 202 9.76 18.19 -1.78
C PHE A 202 11.22 18.63 -1.81
N ALA A 203 11.94 18.47 -0.70
CA ALA A 203 13.36 18.82 -0.62
C ALA A 203 14.21 18.01 -1.62
N LYS A 204 13.94 16.70 -1.76
CA LYS A 204 14.63 15.87 -2.76
C LYS A 204 14.29 16.29 -4.19
N MET A 205 13.00 16.52 -4.48
CA MET A 205 12.53 16.92 -5.81
C MET A 205 13.06 18.29 -6.22
N ILE A 206 13.10 19.24 -5.29
CA ILE A 206 13.74 20.55 -5.54
C ILE A 206 15.23 20.35 -5.85
N GLY A 207 15.97 19.64 -4.99
CA GLY A 207 17.40 19.44 -5.20
C GLY A 207 17.75 18.78 -6.55
N TRP A 208 16.91 17.89 -7.03
CA TRP A 208 17.14 17.18 -8.29
C TRP A 208 16.57 17.89 -9.52
N LEU A 209 15.36 18.41 -9.42
CA LEU A 209 14.57 18.83 -10.58
C LEU A 209 14.47 20.33 -10.76
N GLU A 210 14.50 21.15 -9.69
CA GLU A 210 14.32 22.59 -9.82
C GLU A 210 15.34 23.24 -10.77
N PRO A 211 16.66 22.90 -10.71
CA PRO A 211 17.64 23.44 -11.66
C PRO A 211 17.31 23.09 -13.13
N LEU A 212 16.81 21.87 -13.37
CA LEU A 212 16.46 21.39 -14.71
C LEU A 212 15.15 22.01 -15.22
N LEU A 213 14.18 22.23 -14.33
CA LEU A 213 12.90 22.83 -14.65
C LEU A 213 13.01 24.34 -14.84
N ALA A 214 13.81 25.03 -14.03
CA ALA A 214 14.02 26.47 -14.13
C ALA A 214 14.54 26.88 -15.53
N ALA A 215 15.45 26.08 -16.12
CA ALA A 215 15.93 26.30 -17.48
C ALA A 215 14.81 26.23 -18.55
N ARG A 216 13.65 25.63 -18.22
CA ARG A 216 12.46 25.50 -19.07
C ARG A 216 11.32 26.43 -18.64
N GLY A 217 11.57 27.38 -17.73
CA GLY A 217 10.54 28.27 -17.18
C GLY A 217 9.48 27.57 -16.33
N ARG A 218 9.80 26.38 -15.80
CA ARG A 218 8.90 25.57 -14.98
C ARG A 218 9.42 25.41 -13.55
N ARG A 219 8.55 25.03 -12.61
CA ARG A 219 8.83 24.96 -11.18
C ARG A 219 8.26 23.74 -10.50
N VAL A 220 8.72 23.51 -9.27
CA VAL A 220 8.12 22.58 -8.32
C VAL A 220 7.25 23.38 -7.33
N ALA A 221 5.97 23.03 -7.19
CA ALA A 221 5.06 23.65 -6.25
C ALA A 221 4.88 22.81 -4.99
N TRP A 222 4.63 23.48 -3.88
CA TRP A 222 4.40 22.89 -2.56
C TRP A 222 2.99 23.16 -2.06
N LEU A 223 2.22 22.11 -1.69
CA LEU A 223 0.85 22.25 -1.19
C LEU A 223 0.59 21.37 0.03
N VAL A 224 0.43 21.99 1.20
CA VAL A 224 0.06 21.33 2.46
C VAL A 224 -1.02 22.09 3.21
N GLY A 225 -1.66 21.44 4.19
CA GLY A 225 -2.77 22.02 4.94
C GLY A 225 -2.42 23.25 5.76
N GLY A 226 -1.22 23.27 6.38
CA GLY A 226 -0.77 24.33 7.30
C GLY A 226 -0.14 25.57 6.66
N GLN A 227 -0.20 25.74 5.33
CA GLN A 227 0.42 26.89 4.65
C GLN A 227 -0.27 28.21 4.96
N LYS A 228 0.51 29.29 5.03
CA LYS A 228 -0.03 30.66 5.11
C LYS A 228 -0.84 30.99 3.84
N LYS A 229 -1.95 31.68 4.01
CA LYS A 229 -2.92 32.00 2.93
C LYS A 229 -2.22 32.60 1.69
N LYS A 230 -1.31 33.56 1.87
CA LYS A 230 -0.59 34.23 0.77
C LYS A 230 0.28 33.24 -0.02
N GLU A 231 1.05 32.40 0.66
CA GLU A 231 1.91 31.38 0.05
C GLU A 231 1.08 30.34 -0.71
N ARG A 232 -0.02 29.87 -0.07
CA ARG A 232 -0.95 28.92 -0.69
C ARG A 232 -1.56 29.48 -1.97
N THR A 233 -2.02 30.74 -1.94
CA THR A 233 -2.60 31.40 -3.13
C THR A 233 -1.59 31.49 -4.27
N ALA A 234 -0.33 31.83 -3.98
CA ALA A 234 0.73 31.85 -4.99
C ALA A 234 0.98 30.47 -5.60
N MET A 235 1.04 29.41 -4.77
CA MET A 235 1.22 28.05 -5.26
C MET A 235 0.03 27.57 -6.12
N LEU A 236 -1.21 27.87 -5.71
CA LEU A 236 -2.40 27.56 -6.50
C LEU A 236 -2.39 28.24 -7.88
N ALA A 237 -1.91 29.48 -7.96
CA ALA A 237 -1.77 30.20 -9.23
C ALA A 237 -0.74 29.52 -10.16
N LEU A 238 0.40 29.07 -9.63
CA LEU A 238 1.41 28.31 -10.39
C LEU A 238 0.88 26.96 -10.90
N VAL A 239 0.05 26.30 -10.12
CA VAL A 239 -0.60 25.04 -10.54
C VAL A 239 -1.61 25.28 -11.64
N ALA A 240 -2.48 26.29 -11.49
CA ALA A 240 -3.52 26.61 -12.44
C ALA A 240 -2.97 27.15 -13.77
N SER A 241 -1.86 27.91 -13.75
CA SER A 241 -1.19 28.37 -14.96
C SER A 241 -0.44 27.27 -15.72
N GLY A 242 -0.09 26.15 -15.03
CA GLY A 242 0.77 25.09 -15.56
C GLY A 242 2.26 25.40 -15.45
N GLU A 243 2.65 26.51 -14.82
CA GLU A 243 4.07 26.83 -14.52
C GLU A 243 4.65 25.82 -13.50
N ALA A 244 3.84 25.35 -12.52
CA ALA A 244 4.20 24.23 -11.70
C ALA A 244 4.09 22.92 -12.50
N ALA A 245 5.23 22.37 -12.92
CA ALA A 245 5.28 21.09 -13.63
C ALA A 245 5.11 19.90 -12.69
N LEU A 246 5.63 20.01 -11.46
CA LEU A 246 5.49 19.04 -10.38
C LEU A 246 4.86 19.72 -9.16
N VAL A 247 3.86 19.08 -8.58
CA VAL A 247 3.20 19.52 -7.34
C VAL A 247 3.43 18.47 -6.27
N VAL A 248 4.10 18.84 -5.18
CA VAL A 248 4.36 17.93 -4.05
C VAL A 248 3.54 18.40 -2.85
N GLY A 249 2.90 17.49 -2.14
CA GLY A 249 2.14 17.84 -0.95
C GLY A 249 1.46 16.67 -0.27
N THR A 250 0.49 17.02 0.58
CA THR A 250 -0.36 16.03 1.28
C THR A 250 -1.72 15.92 0.57
N HIS A 251 -2.74 15.39 1.27
CA HIS A 251 -4.13 15.42 0.77
C HIS A 251 -4.61 16.83 0.36
N ALA A 252 -3.89 17.88 0.72
CA ALA A 252 -4.16 19.24 0.27
C ALA A 252 -4.09 19.40 -1.26
N VAL A 253 -3.33 18.54 -1.95
CA VAL A 253 -3.19 18.54 -3.42
C VAL A 253 -4.51 18.19 -4.13
N ILE A 254 -5.36 17.40 -3.47
CA ILE A 254 -6.65 16.94 -4.03
C ILE A 254 -7.86 17.75 -3.57
N GLN A 255 -7.67 18.81 -2.79
CA GLN A 255 -8.77 19.68 -2.35
C GLN A 255 -9.40 20.42 -3.53
N GLU A 256 -10.69 20.73 -3.43
CA GLU A 256 -11.46 21.36 -4.50
C GLU A 256 -10.85 22.64 -5.08
N GLN A 257 -10.15 23.37 -4.28
CA GLN A 257 -9.49 24.61 -4.65
C GLN A 257 -8.28 24.42 -5.60
N VAL A 258 -7.72 23.21 -5.66
CA VAL A 258 -6.56 22.92 -6.52
C VAL A 258 -7.06 22.57 -7.91
N GLN A 259 -6.79 23.40 -8.87
CA GLN A 259 -7.12 23.20 -10.27
C GLN A 259 -5.83 23.03 -11.08
N PHE A 260 -5.63 21.83 -11.61
CA PHE A 260 -4.52 21.58 -12.52
C PHE A 260 -4.89 22.03 -13.93
N LYS A 261 -3.93 22.60 -14.64
CA LYS A 261 -4.11 22.92 -16.05
C LYS A 261 -4.20 21.64 -16.91
N ASN A 262 -3.28 20.70 -16.65
CA ASN A 262 -3.15 19.46 -17.43
C ASN A 262 -2.43 18.39 -16.61
N LEU A 263 -3.12 17.78 -15.62
CA LEU A 263 -2.57 16.69 -14.81
C LEU A 263 -2.56 15.37 -15.59
N ALA A 264 -1.41 14.71 -15.73
CA ALA A 264 -1.31 13.43 -16.42
C ALA A 264 -0.78 12.28 -15.57
N LEU A 265 -0.04 12.57 -14.48
CA LEU A 265 0.50 11.56 -13.59
C LEU A 265 0.27 11.93 -12.13
N ALA A 266 -0.32 11.03 -11.37
CA ALA A 266 -0.42 11.11 -9.92
C ALA A 266 0.44 10.03 -9.26
N ILE A 267 1.32 10.44 -8.37
CA ILE A 267 2.19 9.58 -7.58
C ILE A 267 1.70 9.65 -6.13
N ILE A 268 1.43 8.49 -5.52
CA ILE A 268 0.89 8.37 -4.16
C ILE A 268 1.85 7.54 -3.33
N ASP A 269 2.47 8.15 -2.33
CA ASP A 269 3.35 7.42 -1.41
C ASP A 269 2.58 6.87 -0.22
N GLU A 270 2.99 5.70 0.28
CA GLU A 270 2.38 4.98 1.39
C GLU A 270 0.85 4.81 1.23
N GLN A 271 0.45 4.26 0.08
CA GLN A 271 -0.96 4.08 -0.31
C GLN A 271 -1.85 3.51 0.79
N HIS A 272 -1.35 2.59 1.61
CA HIS A 272 -2.12 1.93 2.67
C HIS A 272 -2.61 2.90 3.77
N ARG A 273 -2.06 4.11 3.85
CA ARG A 273 -2.49 5.17 4.78
C ARG A 273 -3.63 6.03 4.25
N PHE A 274 -4.00 5.86 3.00
CA PHE A 274 -5.15 6.53 2.41
C PHE A 274 -6.39 5.63 2.48
N GLY A 275 -7.46 6.11 3.12
CA GLY A 275 -8.73 5.39 3.16
C GLY A 275 -9.35 5.19 1.77
N VAL A 276 -10.22 4.18 1.62
CA VAL A 276 -10.91 3.84 0.37
C VAL A 276 -11.64 5.05 -0.22
N ALA A 277 -12.37 5.81 0.62
CA ALA A 277 -13.10 7.01 0.20
C ALA A 277 -12.16 8.11 -0.35
N GLN A 278 -10.97 8.28 0.24
CA GLN A 278 -9.98 9.25 -0.23
C GLN A 278 -9.37 8.85 -1.57
N ARG A 279 -9.13 7.54 -1.79
CA ARG A 279 -8.64 7.01 -3.06
C ARG A 279 -9.68 7.18 -4.17
N LEU A 280 -10.95 6.92 -3.89
CA LEU A 280 -12.04 7.12 -4.83
C LEU A 280 -12.23 8.60 -5.19
N ALA A 281 -12.22 9.50 -4.21
CA ALA A 281 -12.28 10.94 -4.42
C ALA A 281 -11.09 11.44 -5.26
N LEU A 282 -9.89 10.85 -5.07
CA LEU A 282 -8.71 11.15 -5.85
C LEU A 282 -8.92 10.82 -7.34
N ARG A 283 -9.38 9.61 -7.65
CA ARG A 283 -9.66 9.18 -9.03
C ARG A 283 -10.67 10.11 -9.72
N GLN A 284 -11.78 10.40 -9.06
CA GLN A 284 -12.82 11.27 -9.60
C GLN A 284 -12.32 12.69 -9.88
N LYS A 285 -11.46 13.20 -9.01
CA LYS A 285 -10.93 14.55 -9.14
C LYS A 285 -9.83 14.68 -10.18
N LEU A 286 -9.00 13.67 -10.30
CA LEU A 286 -7.96 13.61 -11.32
C LEU A 286 -8.58 13.50 -12.71
N ALA A 287 -9.68 12.75 -12.87
CA ALA A 287 -10.44 12.69 -14.12
C ALA A 287 -10.99 14.05 -14.56
N ALA A 288 -11.42 14.88 -13.62
CA ALA A 288 -11.95 16.21 -13.92
C ALA A 288 -10.86 17.21 -14.39
N GLY A 289 -9.60 17.03 -13.93
CA GLY A 289 -8.48 17.92 -14.28
C GLY A 289 -7.93 17.74 -15.70
N VAL A 290 -8.17 16.60 -16.33
CA VAL A 290 -7.66 16.25 -17.68
C VAL A 290 -8.60 16.70 -18.80
N ALA A 291 -9.79 17.21 -18.48
CA ALA A 291 -10.79 17.64 -19.48
C ALA A 291 -10.34 18.79 -20.39
N ALA A 292 -9.26 19.52 -20.06
CA ALA A 292 -8.65 20.54 -20.90
C ALA A 292 -7.33 19.99 -21.49
N GLY A 293 -7.41 19.41 -22.68
CA GLY A 293 -6.22 18.96 -23.41
C GLY A 293 -5.23 20.12 -23.69
N PRO A 294 -3.93 19.81 -23.99
CA PRO A 294 -2.99 20.83 -24.40
C PRO A 294 -3.49 21.54 -25.67
N PRO A 295 -3.21 22.84 -25.85
CA PRO A 295 -3.50 23.50 -27.09
C PRO A 295 -2.78 22.78 -28.23
N GLN A 296 -3.52 22.26 -29.19
CA GLN A 296 -2.94 21.76 -30.42
C GLN A 296 -2.17 22.91 -31.05
N GLY A 297 -0.86 22.71 -31.21
CA GLY A 297 -0.02 23.69 -31.88
C GLY A 297 -0.58 24.02 -33.27
N ASP A 298 -0.51 25.29 -33.65
CA ASP A 298 -0.91 25.84 -34.92
C ASP A 298 -0.29 25.06 -36.10
N ALA A 299 -1.06 24.13 -36.63
CA ALA A 299 -0.91 23.67 -38.02
C ALA A 299 -2.27 23.89 -38.67
N ALA A 300 -2.48 25.09 -39.20
CA ALA A 300 -3.60 25.39 -40.03
C ALA A 300 -3.49 24.62 -41.36
N PRO A 301 -4.45 23.76 -41.75
CA PRO A 301 -4.61 23.41 -43.14
C PRO A 301 -5.43 24.50 -43.80
N SER A 302 -4.76 25.21 -44.68
CA SER A 302 -5.44 26.07 -45.69
C SER A 302 -6.29 25.20 -46.59
N GLY A 303 -7.60 25.45 -46.66
CA GLY A 303 -8.44 24.92 -47.72
C GLY A 303 -9.90 24.67 -47.37
N GLY A 304 -10.80 25.56 -47.80
CA GLY A 304 -12.15 25.23 -48.25
C GLY A 304 -13.23 25.07 -47.18
N SER A 305 -13.94 26.17 -46.95
CA SER A 305 -15.20 26.21 -46.20
C SER A 305 -16.36 25.59 -46.98
N ASP A 306 -16.97 24.52 -46.44
CA ASP A 306 -18.33 24.12 -46.73
C ASP A 306 -19.15 24.09 -45.42
N PRO A 307 -20.18 24.98 -45.25
CA PRO A 307 -20.89 25.13 -43.98
C PRO A 307 -21.98 24.08 -43.73
N ARG A 308 -22.05 22.98 -44.46
CA ARG A 308 -23.18 22.04 -44.42
C ARG A 308 -22.87 20.61 -43.94
N SER A 309 -21.68 20.32 -43.49
CA SER A 309 -21.41 19.02 -42.85
C SER A 309 -21.52 19.16 -41.34
N GLY A 310 -22.72 18.94 -40.80
CA GLY A 310 -22.95 18.71 -39.37
C GLY A 310 -22.25 17.45 -38.93
N GLY A 311 -20.92 17.53 -38.75
CA GLY A 311 -20.14 16.47 -38.13
C GLY A 311 -20.53 16.36 -36.65
N ALA A 312 -21.27 15.32 -36.31
CA ALA A 312 -21.52 14.96 -34.93
C ALA A 312 -20.18 14.86 -34.21
N TRP A 313 -19.94 15.75 -33.27
CA TRP A 313 -18.86 15.66 -32.30
C TRP A 313 -19.12 14.36 -31.52
N GLY A 314 -18.34 13.35 -31.78
CA GLY A 314 -18.36 12.14 -30.96
C GLY A 314 -18.17 12.51 -29.48
N PRO A 315 -18.70 11.75 -28.55
CA PRO A 315 -18.58 12.07 -27.12
C PRO A 315 -17.11 12.31 -26.77
N VAL A 316 -16.84 13.46 -26.15
CA VAL A 316 -15.50 13.80 -25.65
C VAL A 316 -15.17 12.70 -24.64
N VAL A 317 -14.31 11.76 -25.02
CA VAL A 317 -13.88 10.70 -24.13
C VAL A 317 -13.03 11.35 -23.06
N ALA A 318 -13.54 11.36 -21.84
CA ALA A 318 -12.81 11.91 -20.70
C ALA A 318 -11.47 11.17 -20.56
N MET A 319 -10.36 11.92 -20.52
CA MET A 319 -9.05 11.37 -20.23
C MET A 319 -8.86 11.24 -18.73
N GLU A 320 -8.26 10.13 -18.29
CA GLU A 320 -7.84 9.93 -16.89
C GLU A 320 -6.30 10.00 -16.79
N PRO A 321 -5.75 10.55 -15.70
CA PRO A 321 -4.33 10.53 -15.46
C PRO A 321 -3.84 9.12 -15.10
N HIS A 322 -2.55 8.86 -15.34
CA HIS A 322 -1.86 7.69 -14.86
C HIS A 322 -1.70 7.76 -13.34
N MET A 323 -1.75 6.62 -12.66
CA MET A 323 -1.57 6.50 -11.22
C MET A 323 -0.39 5.57 -10.90
N LEU A 324 0.60 6.10 -10.19
CA LEU A 324 1.72 5.36 -9.62
C LEU A 324 1.60 5.37 -8.10
N MET A 325 1.27 4.24 -7.52
CA MET A 325 1.20 4.07 -6.08
C MET A 325 2.49 3.47 -5.56
N MET A 326 2.94 3.91 -4.39
CA MET A 326 4.16 3.39 -3.77
C MET A 326 3.85 2.82 -2.39
N SER A 327 4.54 1.75 -2.02
CA SER A 327 4.48 1.17 -0.68
C SER A 327 5.87 0.74 -0.20
N ALA A 328 6.21 1.09 1.05
CA ALA A 328 7.40 0.60 1.73
C ALA A 328 7.16 -0.71 2.49
N THR A 329 5.89 -1.14 2.60
CA THR A 329 5.57 -2.48 3.08
C THR A 329 5.57 -3.44 1.90
N PRO A 330 6.52 -4.38 1.84
CA PRO A 330 6.41 -5.46 0.88
C PRO A 330 5.13 -6.25 1.15
N ILE A 331 4.35 -6.49 0.11
CA ILE A 331 3.17 -7.35 0.19
C ILE A 331 3.50 -8.59 -0.63
N PRO A 332 3.32 -9.81 -0.11
CA PRO A 332 3.55 -11.01 -0.89
C PRO A 332 2.85 -10.93 -2.23
N ARG A 333 3.57 -11.31 -3.31
CA ARG A 333 3.07 -11.13 -4.69
C ARG A 333 1.70 -11.77 -4.92
N THR A 334 1.47 -12.94 -4.33
CA THR A 334 0.19 -13.65 -4.38
C THR A 334 -0.93 -12.83 -3.77
N LEU A 335 -0.67 -12.22 -2.62
CA LEU A 335 -1.62 -11.36 -1.93
C LEU A 335 -1.84 -10.05 -2.68
N ALA A 336 -0.78 -9.42 -3.17
CA ALA A 336 -0.86 -8.21 -3.98
C ALA A 336 -1.72 -8.42 -5.24
N MET A 337 -1.52 -9.54 -5.94
CA MET A 337 -2.30 -9.90 -7.12
C MET A 337 -3.75 -10.28 -6.82
N SER A 338 -4.08 -10.63 -5.59
CA SER A 338 -5.44 -11.00 -5.20
C SER A 338 -6.24 -9.82 -4.68
N TYR A 339 -5.60 -8.87 -4.00
CA TYR A 339 -6.28 -7.71 -3.39
C TYR A 339 -6.16 -6.42 -4.20
N TYR A 340 -5.11 -6.30 -5.01
CA TYR A 340 -4.86 -5.14 -5.87
C TYR A 340 -4.84 -5.56 -7.34
N ALA A 341 -5.68 -6.51 -7.74
CA ALA A 341 -5.62 -7.11 -9.07
C ALA A 341 -6.05 -6.19 -10.21
N ASP A 342 -6.60 -5.01 -9.90
CA ASP A 342 -6.71 -3.91 -10.86
C ASP A 342 -5.40 -3.11 -11.00
N LEU A 343 -4.37 -3.41 -10.17
CA LEU A 343 -3.06 -2.78 -10.23
C LEU A 343 -2.03 -3.71 -10.87
N ASP A 344 -1.23 -3.17 -11.77
CA ASP A 344 0.01 -3.79 -12.17
C ASP A 344 1.06 -3.59 -11.06
N VAL A 345 1.87 -4.60 -10.77
CA VAL A 345 2.82 -4.56 -9.65
C VAL A 345 4.25 -4.62 -10.16
N SER A 346 5.05 -3.62 -9.76
CA SER A 346 6.50 -3.60 -9.94
C SER A 346 7.22 -3.69 -8.60
N VAL A 347 8.26 -4.49 -8.54
CA VAL A 347 8.99 -4.76 -7.30
C VAL A 347 10.46 -4.36 -7.46
N ILE A 348 10.95 -3.49 -6.56
CA ILE A 348 12.37 -3.23 -6.40
C ILE A 348 12.88 -4.22 -5.35
N ASP A 349 13.43 -5.32 -5.82
CA ASP A 349 13.94 -6.46 -5.05
C ASP A 349 15.44 -6.39 -4.78
N GLU A 350 16.05 -5.23 -5.02
CA GLU A 350 17.47 -4.97 -4.84
C GLU A 350 17.67 -3.71 -4.01
N LEU A 351 18.56 -3.77 -3.03
CA LEU A 351 18.95 -2.59 -2.23
C LEU A 351 20.08 -1.82 -2.93
N PRO A 352 20.13 -0.49 -2.77
CA PRO A 352 21.23 0.32 -3.29
C PRO A 352 22.59 -0.17 -2.75
N PRO A 353 23.67 -0.09 -3.58
CA PRO A 353 24.99 -0.48 -3.17
C PRO A 353 25.49 0.35 -1.97
N GLY A 354 26.30 -0.26 -1.09
CA GLY A 354 26.84 0.36 0.11
C GLY A 354 25.97 0.26 1.35
N ARG A 355 24.79 -0.34 1.26
CA ARG A 355 23.94 -0.59 2.43
C ARG A 355 24.36 -1.88 3.13
N THR A 356 24.71 -1.77 4.42
CA THR A 356 25.06 -2.95 5.25
C THR A 356 23.80 -3.54 5.88
N PRO A 357 23.72 -4.89 6.02
CA PRO A 357 22.62 -5.51 6.74
C PRO A 357 22.53 -5.00 8.18
N ILE A 358 21.32 -4.78 8.66
CA ILE A 358 21.07 -4.31 10.03
C ILE A 358 21.08 -5.53 10.95
N VAL A 359 21.95 -5.51 11.97
CA VAL A 359 22.01 -6.56 12.97
C VAL A 359 20.86 -6.40 13.94
N THR A 360 19.90 -7.35 13.94
CA THR A 360 18.77 -7.34 14.88
C THR A 360 19.10 -8.20 16.10
N LYS A 361 18.93 -7.64 17.31
CA LYS A 361 19.17 -8.33 18.60
C LYS A 361 17.90 -8.34 19.44
N LEU A 362 17.56 -9.51 19.97
CA LEU A 362 16.47 -9.69 20.93
C LEU A 362 17.06 -9.62 22.33
N ILE A 363 16.60 -8.71 23.17
CA ILE A 363 17.08 -8.51 24.53
C ILE A 363 15.87 -8.45 25.47
N ALA A 364 15.91 -9.21 26.57
CA ALA A 364 14.87 -9.14 27.58
C ALA A 364 14.89 -7.77 28.28
N ASP A 365 13.71 -7.25 28.64
CA ASP A 365 13.56 -5.95 29.29
C ASP A 365 14.35 -5.84 30.62
N SER A 366 14.53 -6.96 31.32
CA SER A 366 15.40 -7.05 32.51
C SER A 366 16.85 -6.65 32.28
N ARG A 367 17.29 -6.56 31.02
CA ARG A 367 18.64 -6.14 30.61
C ARG A 367 18.66 -4.75 29.93
N LYS A 368 17.61 -3.97 30.12
CA LYS A 368 17.48 -2.62 29.54
C LYS A 368 18.66 -1.73 29.92
N ASP A 369 19.15 -1.79 31.16
CA ASP A 369 20.27 -0.98 31.64
C ASP A 369 21.58 -1.25 30.87
N GLU A 370 21.81 -2.49 30.44
CA GLU A 370 22.96 -2.81 29.59
C GLU A 370 22.88 -2.15 28.21
N VAL A 371 21.65 -2.02 27.68
CA VAL A 371 21.41 -1.33 26.41
C VAL A 371 21.66 0.16 26.57
N ILE A 372 21.16 0.78 27.65
CA ILE A 372 21.35 2.19 27.96
C ILE A 372 22.85 2.52 28.11
N ALA A 373 23.59 1.69 28.84
CA ALA A 373 25.04 1.86 29.00
C ALA A 373 25.80 1.84 27.65
N ARG A 374 25.37 1.01 26.70
CA ARG A 374 25.95 0.94 25.35
C ARG A 374 25.58 2.13 24.47
N ILE A 375 24.42 2.73 24.68
CA ILE A 375 23.99 3.93 23.95
C ILE A 375 24.94 5.10 24.20
N GLY A 376 25.36 5.32 25.44
CA GLY A 376 26.32 6.36 25.78
C GLY A 376 27.60 6.28 24.95
N ALA A 377 28.16 5.08 24.78
CA ALA A 377 29.34 4.84 23.94
C ALA A 377 29.08 5.12 22.44
N GLN A 378 27.90 4.79 21.94
CA GLN A 378 27.53 5.06 20.54
C GLN A 378 27.38 6.56 20.28
N VAL A 379 26.73 7.29 21.19
CA VAL A 379 26.55 8.73 21.08
C VAL A 379 27.88 9.46 21.20
N ALA A 380 28.77 9.02 22.10
CA ALA A 380 30.12 9.55 22.22
C ALA A 380 30.97 9.35 20.93
N ALA A 381 30.66 8.30 20.15
CA ALA A 381 31.24 8.06 18.83
C ALA A 381 30.57 8.87 17.70
N GLY A 382 29.72 9.86 18.01
CA GLY A 382 29.03 10.72 17.05
C GLY A 382 27.82 10.06 16.36
N ARG A 383 27.33 8.93 16.88
CA ARG A 383 26.16 8.22 16.34
C ARG A 383 24.88 8.65 17.03
N GLN A 384 23.76 8.49 16.32
CA GLN A 384 22.44 8.84 16.85
C GLN A 384 21.57 7.60 17.04
N VAL A 385 20.66 7.69 18.00
CA VAL A 385 19.83 6.58 18.46
C VAL A 385 18.35 6.97 18.39
N TYR A 386 17.55 6.11 17.79
CA TYR A 386 16.10 6.11 17.95
C TYR A 386 15.71 5.20 19.09
N TRP A 387 14.83 5.67 19.95
CA TRP A 387 14.21 4.89 21.00
C TRP A 387 12.69 4.96 20.87
N VAL A 388 12.07 3.83 20.55
CA VAL A 388 10.63 3.76 20.23
C VAL A 388 9.88 3.09 21.37
N CYS A 389 8.88 3.80 21.90
CA CYS A 389 7.92 3.29 22.88
C CYS A 389 6.64 2.84 22.16
N PRO A 390 5.99 1.74 22.59
CA PRO A 390 4.75 1.27 21.98
C PRO A 390 3.60 2.25 22.20
N LEU A 391 2.59 2.21 21.32
CA LEU A 391 1.26 2.76 21.58
C LEU A 391 0.40 1.64 22.18
N ILE A 392 -0.27 1.93 23.29
CA ILE A 392 -1.25 1.04 23.91
C ILE A 392 -2.62 1.52 23.42
N GLU A 393 -3.29 0.71 22.59
CA GLU A 393 -4.54 1.07 21.88
C GLU A 393 -5.67 1.58 22.81
N GLU A 394 -5.62 1.29 24.10
CA GLU A 394 -6.69 1.64 25.05
C GLU A 394 -6.56 3.03 25.69
N SER A 395 -5.40 3.69 25.63
CA SER A 395 -5.23 5.02 26.21
C SER A 395 -4.00 5.77 25.70
N GLU A 396 -4.22 6.71 24.78
CA GLU A 396 -3.18 7.66 24.32
C GLU A 396 -2.53 8.48 25.48
N ALA A 397 -3.19 8.59 26.61
CA ALA A 397 -2.65 9.28 27.78
C ALA A 397 -1.58 8.45 28.49
N ILE A 398 -1.74 7.12 28.54
CA ILE A 398 -0.78 6.18 29.13
C ILE A 398 0.47 6.11 28.25
N ASP A 399 0.31 6.12 26.94
CA ASP A 399 1.42 6.08 25.98
C ASP A 399 2.33 7.30 26.10
N LEU A 400 1.72 8.47 26.23
CA LEU A 400 2.46 9.71 26.46
C LEU A 400 3.20 9.66 27.80
N SER A 401 2.57 9.14 28.84
CA SER A 401 3.19 8.96 30.15
C SER A 401 4.42 8.05 30.08
N ASN A 402 4.31 6.92 29.38
CA ASN A 402 5.41 5.96 29.21
C ASN A 402 6.57 6.58 28.42
N ALA A 403 6.30 7.22 27.29
CA ALA A 403 7.35 7.87 26.50
C ALA A 403 8.02 9.02 27.28
N THR A 404 7.26 9.76 28.08
CA THR A 404 7.79 10.84 28.93
C THR A 404 8.65 10.27 30.07
N ALA A 405 8.23 9.18 30.70
CA ALA A 405 9.03 8.48 31.72
C ALA A 405 10.34 7.97 31.13
N THR A 406 10.27 7.26 30.00
CA THR A 406 11.48 6.78 29.29
C THR A 406 12.41 7.93 28.90
N HIS A 407 11.88 9.07 28.45
CA HIS A 407 12.68 10.25 28.14
C HIS A 407 13.39 10.78 29.41
N ALA A 408 12.73 10.83 30.56
CA ALA A 408 13.33 11.27 31.82
C ALA A 408 14.44 10.29 32.27
N ASP A 409 14.15 8.98 32.26
CA ASP A 409 15.12 7.93 32.62
C ASP A 409 16.38 7.98 31.75
N LEU A 410 16.23 8.13 30.43
CA LEU A 410 17.36 8.25 29.51
C LEU A 410 18.13 9.55 29.69
N SER A 411 17.45 10.66 30.01
CA SER A 411 18.10 11.95 30.26
C SER A 411 18.96 11.90 31.53
N GLU A 412 18.49 11.19 32.57
CA GLU A 412 19.24 10.96 33.81
C GLU A 412 20.42 10.00 33.59
N ALA A 413 20.19 8.90 32.88
CA ALA A 413 21.19 7.87 32.64
C ALA A 413 22.29 8.27 31.66
N LEU A 414 22.08 9.28 30.82
CA LEU A 414 23.01 9.75 29.76
C LEU A 414 23.41 11.22 29.97
N PRO A 415 24.14 11.56 31.05
CA PRO A 415 24.51 12.94 31.32
C PRO A 415 25.38 13.51 30.19
N GLY A 416 25.03 14.70 29.74
CA GLY A 416 25.71 15.39 28.64
C GLY A 416 25.22 15.01 27.23
N VAL A 417 24.29 14.09 27.09
CA VAL A 417 23.63 13.76 25.84
C VAL A 417 22.28 14.48 25.75
N MET A 418 22.03 15.21 24.68
CA MET A 418 20.72 15.76 24.43
C MET A 418 19.76 14.65 24.03
N VAL A 419 18.77 14.39 24.86
CA VAL A 419 17.67 13.44 24.62
C VAL A 419 16.42 14.24 24.24
N GLY A 420 15.79 13.93 23.12
CA GLY A 420 14.55 14.56 22.67
C GLY A 420 13.35 13.64 22.80
N LEU A 421 12.16 14.25 22.86
CA LEU A 421 10.89 13.54 22.90
C LEU A 421 10.02 13.95 21.70
N LEU A 422 9.42 12.96 21.02
CA LEU A 422 8.53 13.16 19.87
C LEU A 422 7.28 12.29 20.01
N HIS A 423 6.09 12.91 20.01
CA HIS A 423 4.83 12.18 20.11
C HIS A 423 3.70 12.82 19.28
N SER A 424 2.58 12.11 19.08
CA SER A 424 1.48 12.50 18.20
C SER A 424 0.85 13.86 18.57
N ARG A 425 0.73 14.16 19.88
CA ARG A 425 0.05 15.36 20.39
C ARG A 425 0.86 16.65 20.31
N MET A 426 2.15 16.58 19.97
CA MET A 426 2.96 17.80 19.83
C MET A 426 2.45 18.63 18.65
N PRO A 427 2.46 19.98 18.78
CA PRO A 427 2.24 20.88 17.66
C PRO A 427 3.22 20.61 16.51
N THR A 428 2.78 20.78 15.27
CA THR A 428 3.62 20.52 14.08
C THR A 428 4.94 21.32 14.09
N ALA A 429 4.91 22.55 14.59
CA ALA A 429 6.11 23.40 14.70
C ALA A 429 7.15 22.80 15.67
N GLU A 430 6.70 22.28 16.80
CA GLU A 430 7.57 21.64 17.81
C GLU A 430 8.16 20.34 17.26
N LYS A 431 7.32 19.51 16.60
CA LYS A 431 7.80 18.30 15.92
C LYS A 431 8.91 18.60 14.93
N LYS A 432 8.74 19.65 14.12
CA LYS A 432 9.75 20.11 13.16
C LYS A 432 11.02 20.57 13.86
N ALA A 433 10.93 21.32 14.95
CA ALA A 433 12.07 21.78 15.70
C ALA A 433 12.87 20.62 16.32
N VAL A 434 12.21 19.65 16.96
CA VAL A 434 12.85 18.46 17.51
C VAL A 434 13.54 17.65 16.41
N MET A 435 12.86 17.44 15.28
CA MET A 435 13.44 16.72 14.14
C MET A 435 14.62 17.47 13.52
N ALA A 436 14.62 18.79 13.45
CA ALA A 436 15.73 19.57 12.96
C ALA A 436 16.97 19.41 13.86
N LEU A 437 16.82 19.45 15.18
CA LEU A 437 17.90 19.21 16.13
C LEU A 437 18.46 17.78 16.01
N PHE A 438 17.60 16.80 15.80
CA PHE A 438 18.03 15.41 15.60
C PHE A 438 18.74 15.25 14.25
N THR A 439 18.20 15.77 13.16
CA THR A 439 18.81 15.66 11.82
C THR A 439 20.15 16.38 11.72
N SER A 440 20.32 17.51 12.45
CA SER A 440 21.59 18.26 12.49
C SER A 440 22.67 17.59 13.36
N GLY A 441 22.36 16.50 14.07
CA GLY A 441 23.30 15.80 14.95
C GLY A 441 23.49 16.46 16.32
N GLN A 442 22.77 17.54 16.63
CA GLN A 442 22.83 18.18 17.96
C GLN A 442 22.17 17.33 19.05
N MET A 443 21.25 16.47 18.68
CA MET A 443 20.54 15.55 19.56
C MET A 443 21.05 14.13 19.35
N GLY A 444 21.51 13.46 20.42
CA GLY A 444 22.09 12.11 20.36
C GLY A 444 21.03 11.01 20.40
N VAL A 445 19.95 11.21 21.16
CA VAL A 445 18.86 10.22 21.33
C VAL A 445 17.52 10.89 21.07
N LEU A 446 16.68 10.23 20.29
CA LEU A 446 15.31 10.63 20.07
C LEU A 446 14.36 9.54 20.59
N VAL A 447 13.67 9.85 21.69
CA VAL A 447 12.58 9.02 22.23
C VAL A 447 11.29 9.37 21.50
N SER A 448 10.58 8.38 21.03
CA SER A 448 9.31 8.63 20.36
C SER A 448 8.30 7.51 20.57
N THR A 449 7.04 7.86 20.46
CA THR A 449 5.98 6.89 20.18
C THR A 449 6.06 6.47 18.69
N THR A 450 5.19 5.59 18.21
CA THR A 450 5.18 5.06 16.82
C THR A 450 5.14 6.12 15.70
N VAL A 451 5.07 7.40 16.05
CA VAL A 451 5.07 8.55 15.10
C VAL A 451 6.33 8.60 14.21
N ILE A 452 7.41 7.91 14.58
CA ILE A 452 8.61 7.74 13.70
C ILE A 452 8.30 6.91 12.43
N GLU A 453 7.14 6.31 12.31
CA GLU A 453 6.70 5.73 11.04
C GLU A 453 6.78 6.75 9.89
N VAL A 454 6.84 8.02 10.21
CA VAL A 454 6.94 9.13 9.29
C VAL A 454 8.41 9.39 8.92
N GLY A 455 8.85 8.70 7.98
CA GLY A 455 9.84 8.86 6.93
C GLY A 455 11.08 9.73 7.05
N VAL A 456 11.53 10.23 8.22
CA VAL A 456 12.71 11.09 8.29
C VAL A 456 13.99 10.29 8.05
N ASP A 457 14.79 10.74 7.08
CA ASP A 457 16.07 10.17 6.72
C ASP A 457 17.18 10.83 7.55
N VAL A 458 17.75 10.07 8.50
CA VAL A 458 18.86 10.54 9.35
C VAL A 458 20.05 9.59 9.16
N PRO A 459 21.01 9.93 8.29
CA PRO A 459 22.12 9.04 7.95
C PRO A 459 23.00 8.60 9.13
N ASN A 460 23.12 9.45 10.16
CA ASN A 460 23.91 9.16 11.37
C ASN A 460 23.16 8.30 12.40
N ALA A 461 21.86 8.07 12.23
CA ALA A 461 21.10 7.18 13.11
C ALA A 461 21.46 5.71 12.79
N SER A 462 22.28 5.12 13.65
CA SER A 462 22.82 3.78 13.47
C SER A 462 22.24 2.74 14.45
N LEU A 463 21.50 3.19 15.46
CA LEU A 463 20.89 2.30 16.45
C LEU A 463 19.39 2.61 16.57
N MET A 464 18.59 1.58 16.46
CA MET A 464 17.15 1.58 16.76
C MET A 464 16.92 0.71 17.98
N VAL A 465 16.28 1.25 19.01
CA VAL A 465 15.78 0.48 20.17
C VAL A 465 14.27 0.53 20.18
N ILE A 466 13.63 -0.61 20.28
CA ILE A 466 12.16 -0.71 20.30
C ILE A 466 11.76 -1.39 21.61
N GLU A 467 11.07 -0.67 22.49
CA GLU A 467 10.54 -1.21 23.73
C GLU A 467 9.25 -2.00 23.49
N HIS A 468 9.05 -3.04 24.29
CA HIS A 468 7.89 -3.92 24.21
C HIS A 468 7.65 -4.41 22.77
N ALA A 469 8.72 -4.85 22.11
CA ALA A 469 8.68 -5.24 20.71
C ALA A 469 7.69 -6.39 20.43
N GLU A 470 7.36 -7.20 21.45
CA GLU A 470 6.34 -8.25 21.39
C GLU A 470 4.92 -7.73 21.07
N ARG A 471 4.67 -6.46 21.29
CA ARG A 471 3.37 -5.81 21.03
C ARG A 471 3.22 -5.27 19.62
N PHE A 472 4.32 -5.12 18.90
CA PHE A 472 4.32 -4.59 17.53
C PHE A 472 3.97 -5.66 16.50
N GLY A 473 3.33 -5.24 15.43
CA GLY A 473 3.19 -6.05 14.22
C GLY A 473 4.54 -6.21 13.51
N LEU A 474 4.70 -7.34 12.81
CA LEU A 474 5.95 -7.66 12.12
C LEU A 474 6.32 -6.62 11.07
N SER A 475 5.34 -6.16 10.30
CA SER A 475 5.51 -5.09 9.31
C SER A 475 5.91 -3.76 9.94
N GLN A 476 5.39 -3.43 11.14
CA GLN A 476 5.78 -2.21 11.87
C GLN A 476 7.23 -2.29 12.36
N LEU A 477 7.63 -3.44 12.94
CA LEU A 477 9.02 -3.66 13.36
C LEU A 477 9.98 -3.53 12.19
N HIS A 478 9.62 -4.07 11.03
CA HIS A 478 10.42 -3.98 9.81
C HIS A 478 10.55 -2.53 9.33
N GLN A 479 9.46 -1.77 9.29
CA GLN A 479 9.49 -0.34 8.93
C GLN A 479 10.36 0.47 9.87
N LEU A 480 10.25 0.26 11.19
CA LEU A 480 11.06 0.93 12.20
C LEU A 480 12.54 0.56 12.03
N ARG A 481 12.88 -0.73 11.89
CA ARG A 481 14.24 -1.18 11.61
C ARG A 481 14.84 -0.50 10.38
N GLY A 482 14.06 -0.35 9.32
CA GLY A 482 14.48 0.30 8.09
C GLY A 482 14.80 1.81 8.22
N ARG A 483 14.54 2.43 9.38
CA ARG A 483 14.90 3.84 9.64
C ARG A 483 16.37 4.03 9.98
N VAL A 484 17.08 2.99 10.34
CA VAL A 484 18.54 2.99 10.52
C VAL A 484 19.23 2.26 9.36
N GLY A 485 20.55 2.30 9.28
CA GLY A 485 21.31 1.66 8.20
C GLY A 485 21.29 2.41 6.87
N ARG A 486 21.08 3.72 6.90
CA ARG A 486 21.09 4.58 5.70
C ARG A 486 22.42 5.28 5.45
N GLY A 487 23.34 5.23 6.43
CA GLY A 487 24.72 5.71 6.34
C GLY A 487 25.72 4.58 6.11
N ALA A 488 27.00 4.92 6.00
CA ALA A 488 28.10 3.95 5.85
C ALA A 488 28.42 3.18 7.15
N ALA A 489 27.89 3.61 8.30
CA ALA A 489 28.16 2.98 9.60
C ALA A 489 27.33 1.70 9.77
N ALA A 490 27.96 0.66 10.36
CA ALA A 490 27.25 -0.54 10.78
C ALA A 490 26.10 -0.18 11.74
N SER A 491 24.91 -0.69 11.47
CA SER A 491 23.70 -0.35 12.18
C SER A 491 23.08 -1.56 12.87
N ALA A 492 22.40 -1.30 13.99
CA ALA A 492 21.76 -2.33 14.78
C ALA A 492 20.31 -1.94 15.15
N CYS A 493 19.48 -2.95 15.30
CA CYS A 493 18.13 -2.84 15.85
C CYS A 493 18.02 -3.72 17.09
N VAL A 494 17.71 -3.11 18.23
CA VAL A 494 17.50 -3.82 19.50
C VAL A 494 16.01 -3.89 19.76
N LEU A 495 15.50 -5.11 19.87
CA LEU A 495 14.11 -5.41 20.22
C LEU A 495 14.08 -5.79 21.70
N LEU A 496 13.64 -4.86 22.55
CA LEU A 496 13.40 -5.12 23.96
C LEU A 496 12.03 -5.79 24.10
N TYR A 497 11.98 -6.93 24.77
CA TYR A 497 10.74 -7.65 24.99
C TYR A 497 10.50 -7.94 26.46
N ALA A 498 9.26 -7.78 26.89
CA ALA A 498 8.81 -8.18 28.22
C ALA A 498 8.35 -9.64 28.22
N THR A 499 8.54 -10.31 29.33
CA THR A 499 7.98 -11.64 29.59
C THR A 499 6.74 -11.50 30.47
N ASN A 500 5.78 -12.42 30.34
CA ASN A 500 4.63 -12.51 31.23
C ASN A 500 5.05 -12.98 32.63
N ASP A 501 4.12 -13.04 33.58
CA ASP A 501 4.36 -13.46 34.97
C ASP A 501 4.97 -14.87 35.08
N SER A 502 4.82 -15.71 34.07
CA SER A 502 5.46 -17.03 33.95
C SER A 502 6.84 -17.01 33.30
N GLY A 503 7.40 -15.84 33.03
CA GLY A 503 8.73 -15.68 32.42
C GLY A 503 8.77 -16.02 30.91
N ARG A 504 7.62 -16.08 30.23
CA ARG A 504 7.50 -16.47 28.83
C ARG A 504 6.93 -15.36 27.94
N VAL A 505 7.34 -15.35 26.70
CA VAL A 505 6.72 -14.56 25.63
C VAL A 505 5.64 -15.42 24.96
N GLY A 506 4.51 -14.85 24.58
CA GLY A 506 3.48 -15.58 23.83
C GLY A 506 4.04 -16.13 22.51
N GLU A 507 3.57 -17.30 22.06
CA GLU A 507 4.14 -17.99 20.88
C GLU A 507 4.10 -17.12 19.63
N THR A 508 2.98 -16.45 19.32
CA THR A 508 2.86 -15.55 18.17
C THR A 508 3.85 -14.38 18.23
N ALA A 509 4.08 -13.81 19.41
CA ALA A 509 5.05 -12.74 19.61
C ALA A 509 6.50 -13.26 19.46
N LYS A 510 6.77 -14.45 19.96
CA LYS A 510 8.07 -15.12 19.82
C LYS A 510 8.40 -15.40 18.36
N GLU A 511 7.44 -15.91 17.57
CA GLU A 511 7.61 -16.14 16.14
C GLU A 511 7.90 -14.84 15.39
N ARG A 512 7.17 -13.75 15.69
CA ARG A 512 7.43 -12.43 15.11
C ARG A 512 8.83 -11.90 15.44
N LEU A 513 9.23 -11.95 16.70
CA LEU A 513 10.56 -11.50 17.12
C LEU A 513 11.66 -12.34 16.47
N ARG A 514 11.47 -13.66 16.38
CA ARG A 514 12.39 -14.57 15.71
C ARG A 514 12.53 -14.26 14.22
N ALA A 515 11.42 -14.03 13.52
CA ALA A 515 11.43 -13.65 12.11
C ALA A 515 12.28 -12.38 11.88
N MET A 516 12.14 -11.37 12.74
CA MET A 516 12.92 -10.13 12.66
C MET A 516 14.42 -10.35 12.88
N ALA A 517 14.81 -11.33 13.72
CA ALA A 517 16.21 -11.62 14.00
C ALA A 517 16.88 -12.46 12.89
N GLU A 518 16.11 -13.31 12.22
CA GLU A 518 16.62 -14.26 11.22
C GLU A 518 16.80 -13.67 9.83
N THR A 519 15.99 -12.66 9.46
CA THR A 519 16.05 -12.10 8.10
C THR A 519 15.98 -10.57 8.07
N ASN A 520 16.66 -9.98 7.09
CA ASN A 520 16.54 -8.57 6.73
C ASN A 520 15.66 -8.35 5.49
N ASP A 521 15.26 -9.42 4.79
CA ASP A 521 14.42 -9.35 3.60
C ASP A 521 12.97 -9.00 3.97
N GLY A 522 12.50 -7.83 3.53
CA GLY A 522 11.16 -7.35 3.80
C GLY A 522 10.06 -8.22 3.17
N PHE A 523 10.31 -8.87 2.03
CA PHE A 523 9.35 -9.78 1.40
C PHE A 523 9.19 -11.07 2.19
N GLU A 524 10.30 -11.62 2.70
CA GLU A 524 10.27 -12.79 3.58
C GLU A 524 9.57 -12.46 4.92
N ILE A 525 9.82 -11.28 5.47
CA ILE A 525 9.13 -10.79 6.66
C ILE A 525 7.62 -10.67 6.42
N ALA A 526 7.22 -10.11 5.29
CA ALA A 526 5.81 -9.98 4.93
C ALA A 526 5.13 -11.34 4.70
N ARG A 527 5.84 -12.31 4.12
CA ARG A 527 5.36 -13.68 3.97
C ARG A 527 5.13 -14.34 5.34
N ARG A 528 6.08 -14.21 6.26
CA ARG A 528 5.95 -14.74 7.63
C ARG A 528 4.85 -14.01 8.42
N ASP A 529 4.68 -12.71 8.24
CA ASP A 529 3.60 -11.94 8.90
C ASP A 529 2.22 -12.46 8.45
N LEU A 530 2.09 -12.79 7.16
CA LEU A 530 0.89 -13.40 6.61
C LEU A 530 0.61 -14.78 7.20
N GLU A 531 1.64 -15.61 7.35
CA GLU A 531 1.53 -16.95 7.94
C GLU A 531 1.15 -16.89 9.43
N ILE A 532 1.74 -15.95 10.19
CA ILE A 532 1.50 -15.79 11.64
C ILE A 532 0.10 -15.23 11.92
N ARG A 533 -0.36 -14.25 11.14
CA ARG A 533 -1.65 -13.56 11.38
C ARG A 533 -2.81 -14.16 10.63
N GLY A 534 -2.52 -14.83 9.53
CA GLY A 534 -3.53 -15.14 8.52
C GLY A 534 -3.91 -13.92 7.65
N PRO A 535 -4.46 -14.18 6.45
CA PRO A 535 -4.75 -13.14 5.45
C PRO A 535 -5.79 -12.11 5.91
N GLY A 536 -6.71 -12.47 6.78
CA GLY A 536 -7.77 -11.59 7.29
C GLY A 536 -7.26 -10.47 8.20
N GLU A 537 -6.28 -10.72 9.04
CA GLU A 537 -5.68 -9.69 9.92
C GLU A 537 -4.61 -8.84 9.21
N PHE A 538 -3.89 -9.42 8.25
CA PHE A 538 -2.80 -8.73 7.55
C PHE A 538 -3.29 -7.49 6.80
N LEU A 539 -4.49 -7.51 6.27
CA LEU A 539 -5.07 -6.43 5.46
C LEU A 539 -5.86 -5.38 6.24
N GLY A 540 -5.78 -5.44 7.57
CA GLY A 540 -6.48 -4.47 8.40
C GLY A 540 -8.00 -4.59 8.31
N ALA A 541 -8.52 -5.80 8.17
CA ALA A 541 -9.97 -6.08 8.16
C ALA A 541 -10.71 -5.45 9.36
N ARG A 542 -10.00 -5.21 10.47
CA ARG A 542 -10.52 -4.42 11.60
C ARG A 542 -10.67 -2.92 11.31
N GLN A 543 -9.90 -2.36 10.35
CA GLN A 543 -10.00 -0.92 10.01
C GLN A 543 -11.10 -0.63 8.97
N SER A 544 -11.45 -1.61 8.13
CA SER A 544 -12.49 -1.48 7.10
C SER A 544 -13.83 -2.14 7.45
N GLY A 545 -13.90 -2.86 8.59
CA GLY A 545 -15.14 -3.47 9.08
C GLY A 545 -15.63 -4.73 8.35
N ASP A 546 -15.00 -5.14 7.25
CA ASP A 546 -15.41 -6.31 6.46
C ASP A 546 -14.20 -7.11 5.97
N ALA A 547 -14.12 -8.37 6.36
CA ALA A 547 -13.19 -9.31 5.74
C ALA A 547 -13.54 -9.43 4.24
N LEU A 548 -12.54 -9.21 3.37
CA LEU A 548 -12.72 -9.27 1.92
C LEU A 548 -13.05 -10.69 1.46
N LEU A 549 -12.51 -11.71 2.13
CA LEU A 549 -12.82 -13.12 1.93
C LEU A 549 -13.42 -13.69 3.22
N ARG A 550 -14.50 -14.45 3.09
CA ARG A 550 -15.24 -15.07 4.21
C ARG A 550 -14.90 -16.54 4.40
N PHE A 551 -14.55 -17.21 3.32
CA PHE A 551 -14.38 -18.65 3.25
C PHE A 551 -12.99 -19.06 2.79
N ALA A 552 -12.43 -18.40 1.79
CA ALA A 552 -11.16 -18.75 1.19
C ALA A 552 -9.97 -18.14 1.96
N ASP A 553 -8.89 -18.91 2.01
CA ASP A 553 -7.59 -18.49 2.51
C ASP A 553 -6.56 -18.52 1.36
N LEU A 554 -6.01 -17.35 1.02
CA LEU A 554 -5.08 -17.22 -0.10
C LEU A 554 -3.73 -17.92 0.11
N ALA A 555 -3.38 -18.26 1.36
CA ALA A 555 -2.15 -19.01 1.66
C ALA A 555 -2.32 -20.51 1.38
N THR A 556 -3.49 -21.05 1.66
CA THR A 556 -3.77 -22.50 1.56
C THR A 556 -4.54 -22.87 0.30
N ASP A 557 -5.41 -21.98 -0.20
CA ASP A 557 -6.31 -22.26 -1.32
C ASP A 557 -5.75 -21.78 -2.69
N THR A 558 -4.42 -21.81 -2.87
CA THR A 558 -3.72 -21.34 -4.08
C THR A 558 -4.21 -22.01 -5.35
N HIS A 559 -4.49 -23.30 -5.30
CA HIS A 559 -5.01 -24.08 -6.42
C HIS A 559 -6.40 -23.60 -6.89
N LEU A 560 -7.28 -23.19 -5.97
CA LEU A 560 -8.57 -22.60 -6.29
C LEU A 560 -8.43 -21.19 -6.87
N LEU A 561 -7.46 -20.44 -6.39
CA LEU A 561 -7.14 -19.11 -6.93
C LEU A 561 -6.63 -19.21 -8.37
N GLU A 562 -5.76 -20.17 -8.67
CA GLU A 562 -5.27 -20.42 -10.04
C GLU A 562 -6.42 -20.79 -10.96
N TRP A 563 -7.27 -21.72 -10.57
CA TRP A 563 -8.49 -22.07 -11.30
C TRP A 563 -9.39 -20.84 -11.55
N ALA A 564 -9.63 -20.01 -10.53
CA ALA A 564 -10.46 -18.82 -10.67
C ALA A 564 -9.85 -17.80 -11.65
N ARG A 565 -8.52 -17.65 -11.66
CA ARG A 565 -7.80 -16.79 -12.61
C ARG A 565 -7.91 -17.25 -14.06
N GLU A 566 -7.87 -18.55 -14.28
CA GLU A 566 -8.00 -19.12 -15.62
C GLU A 566 -9.43 -19.05 -16.13
N LEU A 567 -10.41 -19.28 -15.26
CA LEU A 567 -11.82 -19.29 -15.62
C LEU A 567 -12.41 -17.87 -15.81
N ALA A 568 -12.02 -16.90 -14.97
CA ALA A 568 -12.65 -15.58 -14.97
C ALA A 568 -12.63 -14.88 -16.35
N PRO A 569 -11.51 -14.78 -17.10
CA PRO A 569 -11.51 -14.17 -18.43
C PRO A 569 -12.39 -14.94 -19.42
N GLN A 570 -12.37 -16.29 -19.39
CA GLN A 570 -13.19 -17.13 -20.27
C GLN A 570 -14.67 -16.94 -20.00
N MET A 571 -15.04 -16.83 -18.72
CA MET A 571 -16.43 -16.64 -18.31
C MET A 571 -16.95 -15.25 -18.69
N LEU A 572 -16.13 -14.21 -18.60
CA LEU A 572 -16.48 -12.86 -19.07
C LEU A 572 -16.68 -12.80 -20.59
N ASP A 573 -15.92 -13.60 -21.36
CA ASP A 573 -16.00 -13.60 -22.82
C ASP A 573 -17.16 -14.45 -23.35
N ARG A 574 -17.39 -15.64 -22.76
CA ARG A 574 -18.33 -16.63 -23.29
C ARG A 574 -19.66 -16.67 -22.54
N HIS A 575 -19.67 -16.25 -21.26
CA HIS A 575 -20.83 -16.33 -20.38
C HIS A 575 -21.02 -15.05 -19.53
N PRO A 576 -21.11 -13.85 -20.17
CA PRO A 576 -21.13 -12.57 -19.44
C PRO A 576 -22.31 -12.45 -18.47
N GLU A 577 -23.46 -13.04 -18.78
CA GLU A 577 -24.63 -13.03 -17.90
C GLU A 577 -24.42 -13.87 -16.63
N LEU A 578 -23.79 -15.05 -16.77
CA LEU A 578 -23.44 -15.88 -15.61
C LEU A 578 -22.39 -15.18 -14.74
N ALA A 579 -21.40 -14.52 -15.37
CA ALA A 579 -20.40 -13.72 -14.66
C ALA A 579 -21.05 -12.60 -13.85
N ALA A 580 -21.96 -11.85 -14.44
CA ALA A 580 -22.68 -10.78 -13.76
C ALA A 580 -23.52 -11.29 -12.58
N ARG A 581 -24.24 -12.39 -12.76
CA ARG A 581 -25.02 -13.05 -11.70
C ARG A 581 -24.12 -13.56 -10.58
N HIS A 582 -22.96 -14.11 -10.91
CA HIS A 582 -21.99 -14.62 -9.96
C HIS A 582 -21.43 -13.49 -9.08
N VAL A 583 -20.98 -12.39 -9.70
CA VAL A 583 -20.48 -11.18 -8.99
C VAL A 583 -21.60 -10.59 -8.11
N ALA A 584 -22.80 -10.43 -8.64
CA ALA A 584 -23.94 -9.89 -7.89
C ALA A 584 -24.29 -10.73 -6.65
N ARG A 585 -24.22 -12.06 -6.75
CA ARG A 585 -24.49 -12.99 -5.65
C ARG A 585 -23.48 -12.86 -4.53
N TRP A 586 -22.20 -12.84 -4.86
CA TRP A 586 -21.13 -12.92 -3.87
C TRP A 586 -20.69 -11.57 -3.32
N LEU A 587 -20.69 -10.53 -4.15
CA LEU A 587 -20.17 -9.21 -3.80
C LEU A 587 -21.29 -8.18 -3.58
N GLY A 588 -22.46 -8.36 -4.21
CA GLY A 588 -23.61 -7.46 -4.04
C GLY A 588 -23.25 -5.99 -4.24
N GLY A 589 -23.67 -5.12 -3.31
CA GLY A 589 -23.34 -3.69 -3.32
C GLY A 589 -21.90 -3.36 -2.97
N LYS A 590 -21.06 -4.34 -2.64
CA LYS A 590 -19.62 -4.16 -2.33
C LYS A 590 -18.74 -4.09 -3.58
N SER A 591 -19.29 -4.32 -4.78
CA SER A 591 -18.53 -4.22 -6.04
C SER A 591 -17.84 -2.87 -6.23
N ASP A 592 -18.38 -1.78 -5.68
CA ASP A 592 -17.79 -0.44 -5.78
C ASP A 592 -16.57 -0.25 -4.85
N TYR A 593 -16.50 -0.98 -3.73
CA TYR A 593 -15.34 -0.98 -2.85
C TYR A 593 -14.13 -1.70 -3.46
N LEU A 594 -14.36 -2.66 -4.35
CA LEU A 594 -13.27 -3.37 -5.07
C LEU A 594 -12.74 -2.56 -6.27
N LYS A 595 -13.44 -1.50 -6.68
CA LYS A 595 -13.02 -0.58 -7.75
C LYS A 595 -12.19 0.61 -7.24
N ALA A 596 -12.04 0.77 -5.94
CA ALA A 596 -11.33 1.85 -5.26
C ALA A 596 -9.95 1.42 -4.73
#